data_fae5e67d89086df4f75e77c2f519e1c5
#
_entry.id   fae5e67d89086df4f75e77c2f519e1c5
#
_cell.length_a   1.000
_cell.length_b   1.000
_cell.length_c   1.000
_cell.angle_alpha   90.00
_cell.angle_beta   90.00
_cell.angle_gamma   90.00
#
_symmetry.space_group_name_H-M   'P 1'
#
loop_
_entity.id
_entity.type
_entity.pdbx_description
1 polymer ?
#
loop_
_entity_poly.entity_id
_entity_poly.type
_entity_poly.pdbx_seq_one_letter_code
_entity_poly.pdbx_strand_id
1 'polypeptide(L)'
;TEHSQLIIDEYIFDADPSKSKMALTFGLGTARFITGNLGRIDKQNISLKTPTANIAIRGTDFTATVDELGRSLIILLPDALGLSSGEIEVVTAMGSVLLNKPYQATTVSVFESKPTNPVILDLTLDMIDNMLIVTPPKEELVIQEEVSAKKANILDFNDLDIDYLAEDYLSKDELEFTELDIN
;
A
#
# COMPACT_ATOMS: atom_id res chain seq x y z
N THR A 1 12.25 -3.61 -4.71
CA THR A 1 13.17 -4.42 -5.54
C THR A 1 13.81 -5.51 -4.68
N GLU A 2 14.41 -6.52 -5.32
CA GLU A 2 15.21 -7.55 -4.63
C GLU A 2 16.32 -6.89 -3.78
N HIS A 3 16.66 -7.51 -2.66
CA HIS A 3 17.64 -7.02 -1.70
C HIS A 3 17.33 -5.67 -1.03
N SER A 4 16.08 -5.21 -1.10
CA SER A 4 15.66 -4.00 -0.38
C SER A 4 15.59 -4.27 1.12
N GLN A 5 16.04 -3.28 1.92
CA GLN A 5 15.99 -3.32 3.37
C GLN A 5 15.10 -2.21 3.91
N LEU A 6 13.99 -2.60 4.56
CA LEU A 6 13.05 -1.70 5.22
C LEU A 6 12.85 -2.15 6.67
N ILE A 7 12.96 -1.21 7.60
CA ILE A 7 12.73 -1.43 9.03
C ILE A 7 11.57 -0.54 9.47
N ILE A 8 10.63 -1.11 10.21
CA ILE A 8 9.55 -0.36 10.85
C ILE A 8 10.04 -0.03 12.27
N ASP A 9 10.37 1.25 12.51
CA ASP A 9 10.89 1.70 13.81
C ASP A 9 9.77 1.97 14.80
N GLU A 10 8.67 2.57 14.32
CA GLU A 10 7.50 2.89 15.12
C GLU A 10 6.23 2.76 14.26
N TYR A 11 5.20 2.13 14.80
CA TYR A 11 3.87 2.11 14.20
C TYR A 11 2.82 2.21 15.29
N ILE A 12 2.15 3.35 15.37
CA ILE A 12 1.05 3.62 16.29
C ILE A 12 -0.17 3.98 15.44
N PHE A 13 -1.23 3.20 15.59
CA PHE A 13 -2.53 3.52 15.01
C PHE A 13 -3.51 3.88 16.12
N ASP A 14 -4.08 5.09 16.06
CA ASP A 14 -5.08 5.60 17.00
C ASP A 14 -6.34 6.01 16.23
N ALA A 15 -7.50 5.92 16.88
CA ALA A 15 -8.78 6.40 16.33
C ALA A 15 -8.75 7.92 16.07
N ASP A 16 -7.95 8.67 16.84
CA ASP A 16 -7.59 10.05 16.57
C ASP A 16 -6.36 10.08 15.65
N PRO A 17 -6.53 10.46 14.38
CA PRO A 17 -5.43 10.43 13.42
C PRO A 17 -4.23 11.30 13.83
N SER A 18 -4.42 12.34 14.63
CA SER A 18 -3.33 13.20 15.12
C SER A 18 -2.36 12.47 16.04
N LYS A 19 -2.79 11.37 16.66
CA LYS A 19 -1.97 10.53 17.54
C LYS A 19 -1.33 9.34 16.84
N SER A 20 -1.74 9.07 15.62
CA SER A 20 -1.16 7.99 14.82
C SER A 20 0.23 8.40 14.33
N LYS A 21 1.19 7.47 14.39
CA LYS A 21 2.59 7.70 13.99
C LYS A 21 3.13 6.49 13.22
N MET A 22 3.97 6.78 12.22
CA MET A 22 4.75 5.77 11.51
C MET A 22 6.16 6.30 11.26
N ALA A 23 7.15 5.59 11.77
CA ALA A 23 8.55 5.85 11.48
C ALA A 23 9.19 4.62 10.83
N LEU A 24 9.82 4.84 9.69
CA LEU A 24 10.42 3.81 8.86
C LEU A 24 11.89 4.14 8.60
N THR A 25 12.75 3.13 8.55
CA THR A 25 14.13 3.25 8.08
C THR A 25 14.30 2.41 6.81
N PHE A 26 14.72 3.05 5.72
CA PHE A 26 14.97 2.42 4.43
C PHE A 26 16.47 2.45 4.11
N GLY A 27 17.12 1.31 4.20
CA GLY A 27 18.57 1.19 4.15
C GLY A 27 19.17 0.93 2.78
N LEU A 28 18.46 0.23 1.90
CA LEU A 28 18.96 -0.19 0.58
C LEU A 28 17.81 -0.54 -0.35
N GLY A 29 17.99 -0.34 -1.66
CA GLY A 29 17.10 -0.78 -2.73
C GLY A 29 16.19 0.32 -3.25
N THR A 30 15.10 -0.06 -3.91
CA THR A 30 14.07 0.87 -4.42
C THR A 30 12.70 0.42 -3.94
N ALA A 31 11.93 1.35 -3.38
CA ALA A 31 10.57 1.11 -2.93
C ALA A 31 9.64 2.29 -3.27
N ARG A 32 8.36 1.98 -3.52
CA ARG A 32 7.28 2.95 -3.64
C ARG A 32 6.50 2.99 -2.35
N PHE A 33 6.21 4.18 -1.87
CA PHE A 33 5.50 4.42 -0.63
C PHE A 33 4.21 5.17 -0.93
N ILE A 34 3.09 4.58 -0.51
CA ILE A 34 1.76 5.19 -0.61
C ILE A 34 1.24 5.37 0.80
N THR A 35 1.18 6.61 1.27
CA THR A 35 0.92 6.90 2.69
C THR A 35 -0.55 6.93 3.09
N GLY A 36 -1.48 6.90 2.14
CA GLY A 36 -2.91 6.87 2.42
C GLY A 36 -3.38 8.05 3.30
N ASN A 37 -4.38 7.80 4.14
CA ASN A 37 -5.02 8.83 4.96
C ASN A 37 -4.16 9.32 6.14
N LEU A 38 -3.25 8.51 6.67
CA LEU A 38 -2.37 8.87 7.79
C LEU A 38 -1.47 10.06 7.45
N GLY A 39 -0.95 10.13 6.22
CA GLY A 39 -0.07 11.20 5.79
C GLY A 39 -0.73 12.55 5.52
N ARG A 40 -2.08 12.62 5.50
CA ARG A 40 -2.81 13.85 5.14
C ARG A 40 -2.98 14.81 6.31
N ILE A 41 -2.81 14.35 7.56
CA ILE A 41 -3.20 15.09 8.76
C ILE A 41 -2.07 15.95 9.30
N ASP A 42 -0.88 15.39 9.44
CA ASP A 42 0.31 16.14 9.91
C ASP A 42 1.59 15.59 9.28
N LYS A 43 2.52 16.50 8.93
CA LYS A 43 3.85 16.17 8.39
C LYS A 43 4.71 15.35 9.36
N GLN A 44 4.40 15.40 10.65
CA GLN A 44 5.18 14.71 11.71
C GLN A 44 4.72 13.28 11.94
N ASN A 45 3.57 12.89 11.39
CA ASN A 45 2.99 11.58 11.68
C ASN A 45 3.63 10.45 10.86
N ILE A 46 4.22 10.76 9.71
CA ILE A 46 4.93 9.77 8.90
C ILE A 46 6.31 10.31 8.54
N SER A 47 7.33 9.56 8.91
CA SER A 47 8.71 9.84 8.55
C SER A 47 9.38 8.60 7.98
N LEU A 48 10.19 8.82 6.96
CA LEU A 48 11.07 7.82 6.37
C LEU A 48 12.51 8.30 6.53
N LYS A 49 13.34 7.49 7.14
CA LYS A 49 14.77 7.74 7.30
C LYS A 49 15.55 6.91 6.29
N THR A 50 16.49 7.55 5.62
CA THR A 50 17.52 6.88 4.79
C THR A 50 18.90 7.14 5.39
N PRO A 51 19.97 6.48 4.93
CA PRO A 51 21.32 6.75 5.42
C PRO A 51 21.75 8.20 5.25
N THR A 52 21.21 8.92 4.27
CA THR A 52 21.63 10.28 3.91
C THR A 52 20.57 11.36 4.10
N ALA A 53 19.31 11.01 4.45
CA ALA A 53 18.26 12.02 4.61
C ALA A 53 17.16 11.54 5.58
N ASN A 54 16.47 12.52 6.20
CA ASN A 54 15.17 12.32 6.83
C ASN A 54 14.09 12.89 5.91
N ILE A 55 13.06 12.12 5.65
CA ILE A 55 11.98 12.44 4.72
C ILE A 55 10.69 12.60 5.52
N ALA A 56 10.21 13.85 5.62
CA ALA A 56 8.92 14.16 6.21
C ALA A 56 7.84 14.13 5.12
N ILE A 57 6.75 13.39 5.36
CA ILE A 57 5.78 13.03 4.33
C ILE A 57 4.42 13.59 4.70
N ARG A 58 3.76 14.24 3.74
CA ARG A 58 2.40 14.73 3.89
C ARG A 58 1.52 14.21 2.76
N GLY A 59 0.90 13.05 3.02
CA GLY A 59 -0.12 12.47 2.14
C GLY A 59 0.32 12.28 0.70
N THR A 60 1.32 11.43 0.44
CA THR A 60 1.94 11.34 -0.87
C THR A 60 2.03 9.91 -1.40
N ASP A 61 2.25 9.82 -2.70
CA ASP A 61 2.77 8.68 -3.41
C ASP A 61 4.16 9.07 -3.94
N PHE A 62 5.19 8.30 -3.58
CA PHE A 62 6.57 8.60 -3.96
C PHE A 62 7.43 7.35 -4.02
N THR A 63 8.54 7.45 -4.74
CA THR A 63 9.59 6.42 -4.71
C THR A 63 10.82 6.93 -3.97
N ALA A 64 11.46 6.04 -3.23
CA ALA A 64 12.78 6.23 -2.67
C ALA A 64 13.71 5.13 -3.16
N THR A 65 14.88 5.52 -3.63
CA THR A 65 15.96 4.60 -3.99
C THR A 65 17.17 4.91 -3.11
N VAL A 66 17.76 3.89 -2.51
CA VAL A 66 19.01 3.97 -1.76
C VAL A 66 19.99 2.99 -2.40
N ASP A 67 21.12 3.50 -2.85
CA ASP A 67 22.16 2.68 -3.47
C ASP A 67 23.11 2.07 -2.42
N GLU A 68 24.06 1.24 -2.89
CA GLU A 68 25.04 0.56 -2.04
C GLU A 68 25.99 1.52 -1.31
N LEU A 69 26.12 2.75 -1.76
CA LEU A 69 26.90 3.81 -1.11
C LEU A 69 26.06 4.61 -0.10
N GLY A 70 24.76 4.28 0.05
CA GLY A 70 23.80 4.96 0.91
C GLY A 70 23.23 6.24 0.30
N ARG A 71 23.54 6.58 -0.96
CA ARG A 71 22.99 7.77 -1.62
C ARG A 71 21.51 7.57 -1.87
N SER A 72 20.75 8.62 -1.63
CA SER A 72 19.28 8.57 -1.75
C SER A 72 18.78 9.39 -2.93
N LEU A 73 17.84 8.83 -3.70
CA LEU A 73 17.06 9.50 -4.73
C LEU A 73 15.59 9.42 -4.31
N ILE A 74 14.92 10.56 -4.23
CA ILE A 74 13.53 10.68 -3.87
C ILE A 74 12.76 11.31 -5.02
N ILE A 75 11.65 10.70 -5.47
CA ILE A 75 10.81 11.15 -6.56
C ILE A 75 9.37 11.21 -6.10
N LEU A 76 8.76 12.40 -6.13
CA LEU A 76 7.34 12.58 -5.87
C LEU A 76 6.52 12.14 -7.08
N LEU A 77 5.54 11.26 -6.88
CA LEU A 77 4.69 10.73 -7.94
C LEU A 77 3.38 11.51 -8.07
N PRO A 78 2.74 11.50 -9.24
CA PRO A 78 1.42 12.07 -9.43
C PRO A 78 0.33 11.24 -8.74
N ASP A 79 -0.80 11.86 -8.50
CA ASP A 79 -2.05 11.18 -8.21
C ASP A 79 -2.71 10.61 -9.49
N ALA A 80 -3.90 10.01 -9.35
CA ALA A 80 -4.66 9.44 -10.46
C ALA A 80 -5.10 10.48 -11.51
N LEU A 81 -5.06 11.77 -11.18
CA LEU A 81 -5.41 12.88 -12.08
C LEU A 81 -4.16 13.52 -12.72
N GLY A 82 -2.96 13.00 -12.44
CA GLY A 82 -1.69 13.56 -12.90
C GLY A 82 -1.24 14.81 -12.13
N LEU A 83 -1.90 15.15 -11.03
CA LEU A 83 -1.54 16.23 -10.13
C LEU A 83 -0.56 15.74 -9.06
N SER A 84 0.03 16.66 -8.28
CA SER A 84 0.85 16.26 -7.14
C SER A 84 0.04 15.44 -6.14
N SER A 85 0.54 14.24 -5.79
CA SER A 85 -0.10 13.39 -4.78
C SER A 85 -0.01 13.95 -3.36
N GLY A 86 0.84 14.96 -3.14
CA GLY A 86 1.06 15.59 -1.85
C GLY A 86 2.37 16.36 -1.79
N GLU A 87 3.03 16.36 -0.64
CA GLU A 87 4.23 17.14 -0.36
C GLU A 87 5.25 16.32 0.42
N ILE A 88 6.52 16.42 0.06
CA ILE A 88 7.65 15.77 0.72
C ILE A 88 8.70 16.82 1.06
N GLU A 89 9.16 16.82 2.30
CA GLU A 89 10.33 17.59 2.70
C GLU A 89 11.50 16.65 2.97
N VAL A 90 12.57 16.81 2.21
CA VAL A 90 13.82 16.04 2.34
C VAL A 90 14.80 16.88 3.16
N VAL A 91 15.15 16.40 4.34
CA VAL A 91 15.94 17.13 5.34
C VAL A 91 17.28 16.45 5.57
N THR A 92 18.34 17.25 5.58
CA THR A 92 19.71 16.83 5.93
C THR A 92 20.28 17.76 7.01
N ALA A 93 21.49 17.50 7.46
CA ALA A 93 22.16 18.40 8.43
C ALA A 93 22.41 19.81 7.86
N MET A 94 22.51 19.97 6.53
CA MET A 94 22.87 21.23 5.86
C MET A 94 21.67 21.96 5.23
N GLY A 95 20.45 21.46 5.43
CA GLY A 95 19.22 22.11 4.98
C GLY A 95 18.17 21.16 4.45
N SER A 96 17.09 21.72 3.93
CA SER A 96 15.98 20.95 3.39
C SER A 96 15.59 21.40 2.00
N VAL A 97 14.85 20.52 1.31
CA VAL A 97 14.26 20.75 0.00
C VAL A 97 12.82 20.21 0.00
N LEU A 98 11.91 21.00 -0.58
CA LEU A 98 10.50 20.64 -0.71
C LEU A 98 10.20 20.12 -2.11
N LEU A 99 9.57 18.95 -2.20
CA LEU A 99 8.99 18.39 -3.42
C LEU A 99 7.47 18.53 -3.34
N ASN A 100 6.86 19.23 -4.28
CA ASN A 100 5.42 19.49 -4.33
C ASN A 100 4.82 19.45 -5.75
N LYS A 101 5.59 19.00 -6.73
CA LYS A 101 5.15 18.83 -8.12
C LYS A 101 5.32 17.40 -8.58
N PRO A 102 4.44 16.89 -9.48
CA PRO A 102 4.56 15.57 -10.05
C PRO A 102 5.95 15.37 -10.68
N TYR A 103 6.53 14.18 -10.48
CA TYR A 103 7.84 13.76 -10.98
C TYR A 103 9.01 14.65 -10.54
N GLN A 104 8.80 15.49 -9.54
CA GLN A 104 9.87 16.26 -8.94
C GLN A 104 10.77 15.36 -8.10
N ALA A 105 12.06 15.46 -8.31
CA ALA A 105 13.07 14.60 -7.70
C ALA A 105 14.20 15.39 -7.06
N THR A 106 14.81 14.83 -6.03
CA THR A 106 16.05 15.31 -5.41
C THR A 106 16.96 14.13 -5.07
N THR A 107 18.25 14.38 -5.06
CA THR A 107 19.27 13.43 -4.62
C THR A 107 20.02 13.93 -3.39
N VAL A 108 20.43 12.99 -2.53
CA VAL A 108 21.28 13.27 -1.38
C VAL A 108 22.42 12.28 -1.36
N SER A 109 23.65 12.80 -1.47
CA SER A 109 24.84 11.94 -1.52
C SER A 109 25.37 11.56 -0.14
N VAL A 110 25.35 12.51 0.81
CA VAL A 110 25.74 12.31 2.21
C VAL A 110 24.87 13.18 3.11
N PHE A 111 24.68 12.77 4.37
CA PHE A 111 23.81 13.49 5.31
C PHE A 111 24.30 14.92 5.62
N GLU A 112 25.61 15.14 5.56
CA GLU A 112 26.26 16.42 5.79
C GLU A 112 26.25 17.35 4.56
N SER A 113 25.58 16.96 3.48
CA SER A 113 25.40 17.83 2.29
C SER A 113 23.94 18.26 2.15
N LYS A 114 23.75 19.42 1.54
CA LYS A 114 22.40 19.87 1.18
C LYS A 114 21.82 18.98 0.08
N PRO A 115 20.52 18.62 0.13
CA PRO A 115 19.86 17.96 -0.99
C PRO A 115 19.99 18.79 -2.28
N THR A 116 20.07 18.13 -3.42
CA THR A 116 20.10 18.83 -4.71
C THR A 116 18.82 19.64 -4.93
N ASN A 117 18.92 20.74 -5.69
CA ASN A 117 17.72 21.48 -6.06
C ASN A 117 16.74 20.55 -6.81
N PRO A 118 15.44 20.64 -6.52
CA PRO A 118 14.44 19.79 -7.16
C PRO A 118 14.43 19.95 -8.68
N VAL A 119 14.44 18.83 -9.38
CA VAL A 119 14.29 18.78 -10.85
C VAL A 119 13.06 17.94 -11.19
N ILE A 120 12.35 18.30 -12.27
CA ILE A 120 11.25 17.47 -12.78
C ILE A 120 11.85 16.49 -13.77
N LEU A 121 11.62 15.21 -13.55
CA LEU A 121 12.07 14.14 -14.42
C LEU A 121 11.01 13.85 -15.49
N ASP A 122 11.46 13.57 -16.70
CA ASP A 122 10.59 13.11 -17.79
C ASP A 122 10.39 11.59 -17.67
N LEU A 123 9.53 11.21 -16.73
CA LEU A 123 9.19 9.82 -16.41
C LEU A 123 7.69 9.59 -16.57
N THR A 124 7.30 8.35 -16.85
CA THR A 124 5.92 7.89 -16.80
C THR A 124 5.72 6.93 -15.62
N LEU A 125 4.49 6.80 -15.13
CA LEU A 125 4.17 5.80 -14.09
C LEU A 125 4.53 4.38 -14.54
N ASP A 126 4.27 4.04 -15.82
CA ASP A 126 4.64 2.73 -16.36
C ASP A 126 6.15 2.46 -16.29
N MET A 127 6.99 3.48 -16.50
CA MET A 127 8.44 3.33 -16.35
C MET A 127 8.83 3.06 -14.90
N ILE A 128 8.18 3.72 -13.96
CA ILE A 128 8.42 3.54 -12.52
C ILE A 128 7.91 2.16 -12.07
N ASP A 129 6.72 1.78 -12.47
CA ASP A 129 6.14 0.48 -12.13
C ASP A 129 6.97 -0.67 -12.72
N ASN A 130 7.50 -0.52 -13.93
CA ASN A 130 8.43 -1.48 -14.52
C ASN A 130 9.76 -1.60 -13.76
N MET A 131 10.24 -0.54 -13.14
CA MET A 131 11.43 -0.58 -12.25
C MET A 131 11.15 -1.32 -10.94
N LEU A 132 9.88 -1.38 -10.51
CA LEU A 132 9.45 -1.95 -9.25
C LEU A 132 8.86 -3.35 -9.38
N ILE A 133 8.84 -3.96 -10.59
CA ILE A 133 8.30 -5.30 -10.80
C ILE A 133 9.02 -6.28 -9.88
N VAL A 134 8.32 -6.69 -8.84
CA VAL A 134 8.63 -7.86 -8.04
C VAL A 134 7.77 -8.99 -8.61
N THR A 135 8.39 -10.05 -9.11
CA THR A 135 7.66 -11.25 -9.50
C THR A 135 6.94 -11.77 -8.25
N PRO A 136 5.59 -11.86 -8.25
CA PRO A 136 4.89 -12.32 -7.06
C PRO A 136 5.39 -13.74 -6.70
N PRO A 137 5.50 -14.09 -5.41
CA PRO A 137 5.85 -15.42 -4.98
C PRO A 137 4.92 -16.45 -5.63
N LYS A 138 5.44 -17.60 -6.02
CA LYS A 138 4.63 -18.67 -6.62
C LYS A 138 3.45 -19.10 -5.74
N GLU A 139 3.57 -18.90 -4.43
CA GLU A 139 2.53 -19.20 -3.44
C GLU A 139 1.28 -18.32 -3.61
N GLU A 140 1.42 -17.04 -3.97
CA GLU A 140 0.26 -16.16 -4.24
C GLU A 140 -0.51 -16.59 -5.50
N LEU A 141 0.20 -17.09 -6.51
CA LEU A 141 -0.44 -17.62 -7.72
C LEU A 141 -1.25 -18.89 -7.41
N VAL A 142 -0.73 -19.78 -6.54
CA VAL A 142 -1.43 -20.99 -6.10
C VAL A 142 -2.69 -20.63 -5.30
N ILE A 143 -2.61 -19.64 -4.40
CA ILE A 143 -3.77 -19.20 -3.62
C ILE A 143 -4.86 -18.60 -4.53
N GLN A 144 -4.49 -17.85 -5.56
CA GLN A 144 -5.45 -17.30 -6.52
C GLN A 144 -6.10 -18.39 -7.38
N GLU A 145 -5.35 -19.40 -7.80
CA GLU A 145 -5.90 -20.55 -8.53
C GLU A 145 -6.81 -21.41 -7.65
N GLU A 146 -6.42 -21.69 -6.40
CA GLU A 146 -7.27 -22.44 -5.46
C GLU A 146 -8.58 -21.68 -5.13
N VAL A 147 -8.52 -20.37 -4.93
CA VAL A 147 -9.71 -19.55 -4.67
C VAL A 147 -10.61 -19.49 -5.89
N SER A 148 -10.04 -19.41 -7.10
CA SER A 148 -10.82 -19.47 -8.35
C SER A 148 -11.44 -20.84 -8.56
N ALA A 149 -10.70 -21.93 -8.32
CA ALA A 149 -11.23 -23.29 -8.42
C ALA A 149 -12.33 -23.56 -7.38
N LYS A 150 -12.16 -23.13 -6.14
CA LYS A 150 -13.21 -23.22 -5.11
C LYS A 150 -14.43 -22.38 -5.43
N LYS A 151 -14.26 -21.17 -6.00
CA LYS A 151 -15.41 -20.36 -6.45
C LYS A 151 -16.17 -21.01 -7.59
N ALA A 152 -15.48 -21.63 -8.56
CA ALA A 152 -16.14 -22.37 -9.64
C ALA A 152 -16.93 -23.56 -9.09
N ASN A 153 -16.37 -24.32 -8.13
CA ASN A 153 -17.05 -25.48 -7.53
C ASN A 153 -18.22 -25.06 -6.61
N ILE A 154 -18.18 -23.90 -5.96
CA ILE A 154 -19.28 -23.40 -5.11
C ILE A 154 -20.49 -22.97 -5.93
N LEU A 155 -20.30 -22.59 -7.21
CA LEU A 155 -21.37 -22.17 -8.11
C LEU A 155 -21.80 -23.26 -9.08
N ASP A 156 -21.19 -24.44 -9.03
CA ASP A 156 -21.60 -25.62 -9.81
C ASP A 156 -22.71 -26.36 -9.05
N PHE A 157 -23.94 -25.96 -9.32
CA PHE A 157 -25.15 -26.55 -8.74
C PHE A 157 -25.37 -28.02 -9.16
N ASN A 158 -24.56 -28.56 -10.08
CA ASN A 158 -24.64 -29.94 -10.51
C ASN A 158 -24.11 -30.95 -9.47
N ASP A 159 -23.27 -30.48 -8.50
CA ASP A 159 -22.79 -31.31 -7.39
C ASP A 159 -23.73 -31.32 -6.15
N LEU A 160 -24.84 -30.58 -6.21
CA LEU A 160 -25.88 -30.67 -5.22
C LEU A 160 -26.86 -31.79 -5.67
N ASP A 161 -26.59 -33.03 -5.26
CA ASP A 161 -27.46 -34.18 -5.40
C ASP A 161 -28.78 -34.04 -4.59
N ILE A 162 -29.20 -32.81 -4.32
CA ILE A 162 -30.41 -32.47 -3.57
C ILE A 162 -31.39 -31.85 -4.55
N ASP A 163 -32.32 -32.68 -5.02
CA ASP A 163 -33.48 -32.22 -5.78
C ASP A 163 -34.50 -31.60 -4.81
N TYR A 164 -34.45 -30.28 -4.65
CA TYR A 164 -35.39 -29.53 -3.79
C TYR A 164 -36.81 -29.48 -4.33
N LEU A 165 -37.06 -30.04 -5.54
CA LEU A 165 -38.37 -30.16 -6.14
C LEU A 165 -38.96 -31.58 -6.06
N ALA A 166 -38.24 -32.53 -5.47
CA ALA A 166 -38.76 -33.84 -5.20
C ALA A 166 -39.81 -33.77 -4.09
N GLU A 167 -41.01 -34.22 -4.36
CA GLU A 167 -42.18 -34.22 -3.45
C GLU A 167 -41.96 -34.95 -2.10
N ASP A 168 -40.88 -35.71 -1.96
CA ASP A 168 -40.57 -36.50 -0.77
C ASP A 168 -39.98 -35.71 0.41
N TYR A 169 -39.61 -34.44 0.24
CA TYR A 169 -39.07 -33.61 1.32
C TYR A 169 -40.13 -32.90 2.18
N LEU A 170 -41.36 -32.87 1.72
CA LEU A 170 -42.48 -32.44 2.54
C LEU A 170 -43.15 -33.70 3.16
N SER A 171 -42.55 -34.24 4.21
CA SER A 171 -43.23 -35.25 4.99
C SER A 171 -44.53 -34.67 5.56
N LYS A 172 -45.62 -35.42 5.36
CA LYS A 172 -46.97 -35.04 5.82
C LYS A 172 -47.06 -34.79 7.32
N ASP A 173 -46.01 -35.04 8.07
CA ASP A 173 -46.02 -35.06 9.54
C ASP A 173 -45.76 -33.69 10.19
N GLU A 174 -45.33 -32.66 9.40
CA GLU A 174 -45.05 -31.33 9.95
C GLU A 174 -46.21 -30.32 9.86
N LEU A 175 -47.39 -30.74 9.36
CA LEU A 175 -48.57 -29.88 9.26
C LEU A 175 -49.76 -30.38 10.09
N GLU A 176 -49.53 -30.97 11.27
CA GLU A 176 -50.58 -31.09 12.28
C GLU A 176 -50.83 -29.73 12.95
N PHE A 177 -51.69 -28.93 12.33
CA PHE A 177 -52.32 -27.83 13.02
C PHE A 177 -53.22 -28.43 14.13
N THR A 178 -52.77 -28.33 15.36
CA THR A 178 -53.66 -28.53 16.52
C THR A 178 -54.75 -27.46 16.46
N GLU A 179 -55.99 -27.87 16.19
CA GLU A 179 -57.16 -27.03 16.38
C GLU A 179 -57.18 -26.49 17.81
N LEU A 180 -57.07 -25.19 17.94
CA LEU A 180 -57.31 -24.49 19.19
C LEU A 180 -58.83 -24.56 19.45
N ASP A 181 -59.24 -25.39 20.36
CA ASP A 181 -60.58 -25.40 20.96
C ASP A 181 -60.79 -24.04 21.65
N ILE A 182 -61.60 -23.21 21.06
CA ILE A 182 -62.13 -21.96 21.65
C ILE A 182 -63.45 -22.33 22.32
N ASN A 183 -63.42 -22.50 23.64
CA ASN A 183 -64.62 -22.42 24.51
C ASN A 183 -64.51 -21.17 25.36
#